data_dbe463b12d63dd2a5348bc48f2786027
#
_entry.id   dbe463b12d63dd2a5348bc48f2786027
#
_cell.length_a   1.000
_cell.length_b   1.000
_cell.length_c   1.000
_cell.angle_alpha   90.00
_cell.angle_beta   90.00
_cell.angle_gamma   90.00
#
_symmetry.space_group_name_H-M   'P 1'
#
loop_
_entity.id
_entity.type
_entity.pdbx_description
1 polymer ?
#
loop_
_entity_poly.entity_id
_entity_poly.type
_entity_poly.pdbx_seq_one_letter_code
_entity_poly.pdbx_strand_id
1 'polypeptide(L)'
;MNRLFLIVTALTLSAFFAVAVVVQGMAGTSSATAQRQAKIEIRHQTRGCHAWALNGGAYRASLATRLARGGSTTFANNDVMPHKLIQSSGPAVQYGGTRVLKHVGASVKVTFSKSGTYQFTTKAGEDYMSGVKTVGEDNALRFIVKVS
;
A
#
# COMPACT_ATOMS: atom_id res chain seq x y z
N MET A 1 61.22 61.62 30.19
CA MET A 1 60.80 60.41 30.90
C MET A 1 60.00 59.58 29.92
N ASN A 2 60.73 58.74 29.20
CA ASN A 2 60.13 57.91 28.13
C ASN A 2 59.99 56.47 28.65
N ARG A 3 58.76 55.98 28.66
CA ARG A 3 58.51 54.58 28.92
C ARG A 3 58.19 53.85 27.57
N LEU A 4 59.16 53.04 27.21
CA LEU A 4 59.11 52.18 26.02
C LEU A 4 58.29 50.96 26.39
N PHE A 5 57.12 50.78 25.75
CA PHE A 5 56.34 49.55 25.87
C PHE A 5 56.73 48.57 24.76
N LEU A 6 57.32 47.47 25.17
CA LEU A 6 57.67 46.35 24.33
C LEU A 6 56.36 45.49 24.13
N ILE A 7 55.82 45.45 22.91
CA ILE A 7 54.76 44.58 22.58
C ILE A 7 55.37 43.28 22.06
N VAL A 8 55.19 42.21 22.83
CA VAL A 8 55.54 40.85 22.41
C VAL A 8 54.35 40.29 21.72
N THR A 9 54.40 40.16 20.39
CA THR A 9 53.41 39.47 19.60
C THR A 9 53.71 37.96 19.61
N ALA A 10 52.90 37.19 20.36
CA ALA A 10 52.93 35.74 20.33
C ALA A 10 52.20 35.24 19.09
N LEU A 11 52.94 34.64 18.18
CA LEU A 11 52.41 33.98 16.98
C LEU A 11 51.92 32.59 17.38
N THR A 12 50.59 32.41 17.55
CA THR A 12 49.99 31.08 17.75
C THR A 12 49.76 30.43 16.39
N LEU A 13 50.55 29.42 16.12
CA LEU A 13 50.39 28.56 14.93
C LEU A 13 49.27 27.58 15.20
N SER A 14 48.05 27.86 14.69
CA SER A 14 46.93 26.96 14.78
C SER A 14 47.03 25.91 13.65
N ALA A 15 47.44 24.69 14.03
CA ALA A 15 47.40 23.55 13.15
C ALA A 15 45.92 23.08 12.98
N PHE A 16 45.37 23.34 11.81
CA PHE A 16 44.06 22.75 11.42
C PHE A 16 44.27 21.29 11.05
N PHE A 17 43.89 20.40 11.96
CA PHE A 17 43.67 18.97 11.63
C PHE A 17 42.38 18.84 10.84
N ALA A 18 42.47 18.66 9.52
CA ALA A 18 41.35 18.27 8.68
C ALA A 18 41.04 16.78 8.95
N VAL A 19 40.03 16.51 9.76
CA VAL A 19 39.49 15.16 9.92
C VAL A 19 38.63 14.90 8.69
N ALA A 20 39.15 14.15 7.73
CA ALA A 20 38.37 13.61 6.63
C ALA A 20 37.45 12.49 7.17
N VAL A 21 36.20 12.84 7.45
CA VAL A 21 35.16 11.84 7.72
C VAL A 21 34.81 11.15 6.42
N VAL A 22 35.40 9.98 6.19
CA VAL A 22 34.98 9.08 5.13
C VAL A 22 33.64 8.50 5.54
N VAL A 23 32.53 9.12 5.09
CA VAL A 23 31.20 8.53 5.15
C VAL A 23 31.18 7.37 4.16
N GLN A 24 31.50 6.17 4.61
CA GLN A 24 31.22 4.96 3.86
C GLN A 24 29.69 4.82 3.83
N GLY A 25 29.10 5.27 2.73
CA GLY A 25 27.71 5.00 2.40
C GLY A 25 27.53 3.48 2.31
N MET A 26 27.11 2.86 3.41
CA MET A 26 26.51 1.54 3.32
C MET A 26 25.24 1.69 2.50
N ALA A 27 25.33 1.36 1.20
CA ALA A 27 24.18 1.07 0.38
C ALA A 27 23.54 -0.19 0.99
N GLY A 28 22.77 0.01 2.05
CA GLY A 28 21.89 -1.02 2.60
C GLY A 28 20.89 -1.35 1.50
N THR A 29 21.12 -2.44 0.79
CA THR A 29 20.08 -3.11 0.02
C THR A 29 18.99 -3.48 1.02
N SER A 30 18.02 -2.57 1.21
CA SER A 30 16.78 -2.87 1.91
C SER A 30 16.10 -3.97 1.12
N SER A 31 16.38 -5.23 1.49
CA SER A 31 15.54 -6.35 1.10
C SER A 31 14.17 -6.06 1.71
N ALA A 32 13.30 -5.41 0.92
CA ALA A 32 11.93 -5.17 1.32
C ALA A 32 11.32 -6.54 1.64
N THR A 33 11.24 -6.86 2.93
CA THR A 33 10.60 -8.09 3.40
C THR A 33 9.21 -8.13 2.77
N ALA A 34 8.97 -9.11 1.91
CA ALA A 34 7.72 -9.18 1.17
C ALA A 34 6.56 -9.24 2.17
N GLN A 35 5.65 -8.30 2.05
CA GLN A 35 4.48 -8.17 2.93
C GLN A 35 3.68 -9.47 2.90
N ARG A 36 3.29 -9.98 4.07
CA ARG A 36 2.50 -11.22 4.17
C ARG A 36 0.99 -10.98 4.20
N GLN A 37 0.57 -9.76 4.52
CA GLN A 37 -0.84 -9.43 4.65
C GLN A 37 -1.12 -8.05 4.07
N ALA A 38 -2.25 -7.91 3.41
CA ALA A 38 -2.79 -6.64 2.95
C ALA A 38 -4.28 -6.56 3.30
N LYS A 39 -4.80 -5.35 3.48
CA LYS A 39 -6.22 -5.08 3.66
C LYS A 39 -6.68 -4.15 2.55
N ILE A 40 -7.77 -4.52 1.88
CA ILE A 40 -8.48 -3.69 0.92
C ILE A 40 -9.82 -3.31 1.51
N GLU A 41 -10.12 -2.04 1.52
CA GLU A 41 -11.45 -1.50 1.85
C GLU A 41 -12.12 -1.00 0.58
N ILE A 42 -13.39 -1.35 0.40
CA ILE A 42 -14.26 -0.89 -0.67
C ILE A 42 -15.16 0.20 -0.06
N ARG A 43 -15.23 1.36 -0.70
CA ARG A 43 -16.06 2.46 -0.23
C ARG A 43 -16.71 3.19 -1.39
N HIS A 44 -17.95 3.63 -1.19
CA HIS A 44 -18.61 4.54 -2.08
C HIS A 44 -17.95 5.92 -2.08
N GLN A 45 -17.85 6.56 -3.23
CA GLN A 45 -17.29 7.89 -3.40
C GLN A 45 -18.38 8.85 -3.93
N THR A 46 -18.33 10.08 -3.51
CA THR A 46 -19.28 11.13 -3.92
C THR A 46 -19.23 11.41 -5.41
N ARG A 47 -18.07 11.16 -6.03
CA ARG A 47 -17.86 11.24 -7.48
C ARG A 47 -17.19 9.98 -7.97
N GLY A 48 -17.91 9.17 -8.71
CA GLY A 48 -17.50 7.83 -9.10
C GLY A 48 -17.95 6.80 -8.06
N CYS A 49 -18.51 5.69 -8.51
CA CYS A 49 -19.31 4.86 -7.63
C CYS A 49 -18.53 4.16 -6.55
N HIS A 50 -17.39 3.55 -6.85
CA HIS A 50 -16.63 2.78 -5.86
C HIS A 50 -15.12 3.00 -6.00
N ALA A 51 -14.41 2.83 -4.90
CA ALA A 51 -12.95 2.88 -4.86
C ALA A 51 -12.42 1.91 -3.81
N TRP A 52 -11.14 1.51 -3.98
CA TRP A 52 -10.41 0.72 -2.99
C TRP A 52 -9.43 1.61 -2.21
N ALA A 53 -9.24 1.26 -0.94
CA ALA A 53 -8.10 1.73 -0.18
C ALA A 53 -7.23 0.54 0.23
N LEU A 54 -5.95 0.62 0.01
CA LEU A 54 -4.97 -0.38 0.45
C LEU A 54 -4.39 0.04 1.81
N ASN A 55 -4.54 -0.81 2.82
CA ASN A 55 -4.01 -0.62 4.17
C ASN A 55 -4.32 0.76 4.78
N GLY A 56 -5.54 1.24 4.58
CA GLY A 56 -5.98 2.55 5.09
C GLY A 56 -5.46 3.76 4.30
N GLY A 57 -4.83 3.55 3.15
CA GLY A 57 -4.35 4.62 2.28
C GLY A 57 -5.46 5.31 1.49
N ALA A 58 -5.06 6.14 0.52
CA ALA A 58 -6.00 6.88 -0.32
C ALA A 58 -6.88 5.96 -1.17
N TYR A 59 -8.16 6.34 -1.34
CA TYR A 59 -9.11 5.63 -2.19
C TYR A 59 -8.82 5.87 -3.68
N ARG A 60 -8.72 4.78 -4.43
CA ARG A 60 -8.42 4.77 -5.87
C ARG A 60 -9.17 3.66 -6.58
N ALA A 61 -9.48 3.86 -7.87
CA ALA A 61 -10.08 2.81 -8.72
C ALA A 61 -9.09 1.70 -9.05
N SER A 62 -7.79 1.98 -9.09
CA SER A 62 -6.75 0.99 -9.38
C SER A 62 -5.64 1.05 -8.34
N LEU A 63 -5.30 -0.11 -7.78
CA LEU A 63 -4.23 -0.30 -6.80
C LEU A 63 -3.42 -1.56 -7.11
N ALA A 64 -2.19 -1.60 -6.59
CA ALA A 64 -1.34 -2.77 -6.68
C ALA A 64 -0.55 -2.99 -5.38
N THR A 65 -0.25 -4.26 -5.07
CA THR A 65 0.62 -4.63 -3.95
C THR A 65 1.50 -5.82 -4.30
N ARG A 66 2.51 -6.07 -3.46
CA ARG A 66 3.36 -7.25 -3.52
C ARG A 66 3.20 -8.04 -2.23
N LEU A 67 3.05 -9.36 -2.35
CA LEU A 67 2.95 -10.26 -1.21
C LEU A 67 3.94 -11.42 -1.36
N ALA A 68 4.38 -11.96 -0.23
CA ALA A 68 5.08 -13.25 -0.23
C ALA A 68 4.10 -14.38 -0.55
N ARG A 69 4.60 -15.47 -1.12
CA ARG A 69 3.84 -16.71 -1.30
C ARG A 69 3.28 -17.20 0.05
N GLY A 70 2.04 -17.63 0.05
CA GLY A 70 1.29 -17.94 1.29
C GLY A 70 0.72 -16.71 1.99
N GLY A 71 0.97 -15.51 1.47
CA GLY A 71 0.37 -14.28 1.97
C GLY A 71 -1.11 -14.17 1.66
N SER A 72 -1.76 -13.16 2.23
CA SER A 72 -3.21 -12.98 2.09
C SER A 72 -3.61 -11.53 1.96
N THR A 73 -4.76 -11.30 1.33
CA THR A 73 -5.46 -10.01 1.31
C THR A 73 -6.84 -10.18 1.92
N THR A 74 -7.21 -9.31 2.85
CA THR A 74 -8.58 -9.21 3.33
C THR A 74 -9.28 -8.09 2.58
N PHE A 75 -10.37 -8.42 1.88
CA PHE A 75 -11.27 -7.47 1.24
C PHE A 75 -12.43 -7.21 2.18
N ALA A 76 -12.65 -5.96 2.56
CA ALA A 76 -13.71 -5.52 3.44
C ALA A 76 -14.63 -4.53 2.73
N ASN A 77 -15.93 -4.75 2.83
CA ASN A 77 -16.92 -3.79 2.37
C ASN A 77 -17.11 -2.71 3.44
N ASN A 78 -16.79 -1.48 3.10
CA ASN A 78 -17.07 -0.29 3.91
C ASN A 78 -18.04 0.64 3.16
N ASP A 79 -18.92 0.05 2.36
CA ASP A 79 -19.97 0.67 1.58
C ASP A 79 -21.33 0.14 2.05
N VAL A 80 -22.36 0.94 1.92
CA VAL A 80 -23.75 0.54 2.18
C VAL A 80 -24.28 -0.43 1.12
N MET A 81 -23.67 -0.45 -0.06
CA MET A 81 -24.03 -1.37 -1.15
C MET A 81 -23.32 -2.72 -0.99
N PRO A 82 -23.99 -3.82 -1.37
CA PRO A 82 -23.33 -5.12 -1.45
C PRO A 82 -22.37 -5.18 -2.63
N HIS A 83 -21.24 -5.87 -2.44
CA HIS A 83 -20.22 -6.09 -3.46
C HIS A 83 -19.89 -7.56 -3.63
N LYS A 84 -19.75 -8.01 -4.86
CA LYS A 84 -19.25 -9.36 -5.18
C LYS A 84 -17.79 -9.25 -5.62
N LEU A 85 -16.89 -9.87 -4.87
CA LEU A 85 -15.47 -9.95 -5.24
C LEU A 85 -15.29 -10.95 -6.39
N ILE A 86 -14.59 -10.52 -7.45
CA ILE A 86 -14.32 -11.31 -8.65
C ILE A 86 -12.82 -11.35 -8.86
N GLN A 87 -12.27 -12.55 -8.99
CA GLN A 87 -10.93 -12.73 -9.54
C GLN A 87 -11.04 -12.71 -11.06
N SER A 88 -10.44 -11.70 -11.71
CA SER A 88 -10.48 -11.54 -13.16
C SER A 88 -9.30 -12.22 -13.87
N SER A 89 -8.17 -12.43 -13.18
CA SER A 89 -7.03 -13.18 -13.72
C SER A 89 -6.11 -13.72 -12.65
N GLY A 90 -5.20 -14.62 -13.05
CA GLY A 90 -4.18 -15.21 -12.19
C GLY A 90 -4.50 -16.65 -11.76
N PRO A 91 -3.56 -17.32 -11.07
CA PRO A 91 -3.78 -18.67 -10.54
C PRO A 91 -4.97 -18.71 -9.56
N ALA A 92 -5.57 -19.88 -9.40
CA ALA A 92 -6.66 -20.07 -8.43
C ALA A 92 -6.22 -19.70 -7.01
N VAL A 93 -7.13 -19.04 -6.28
CA VAL A 93 -6.93 -18.62 -4.88
C VAL A 93 -7.88 -19.36 -3.94
N GLN A 94 -7.56 -19.33 -2.66
CA GLN A 94 -8.42 -19.83 -1.60
C GLN A 94 -9.18 -18.67 -0.96
N TYR A 95 -10.50 -18.79 -0.90
CA TYR A 95 -11.38 -17.84 -0.22
C TYR A 95 -11.75 -18.37 1.16
N GLY A 96 -11.48 -17.56 2.20
CA GLY A 96 -11.85 -17.85 3.59
C GLY A 96 -13.29 -17.41 3.92
N GLY A 97 -14.23 -17.62 3.01
CA GLY A 97 -15.62 -17.27 3.18
C GLY A 97 -16.31 -16.92 1.86
N THR A 98 -17.50 -16.33 1.98
CA THR A 98 -18.27 -15.89 0.80
C THR A 98 -17.62 -14.70 0.11
N ARG A 99 -17.68 -14.70 -1.22
CA ARG A 99 -17.22 -13.58 -2.05
C ARG A 99 -18.23 -12.44 -2.13
N VAL A 100 -19.44 -12.63 -1.60
CA VAL A 100 -20.50 -11.62 -1.59
C VAL A 100 -20.47 -10.89 -0.26
N LEU A 101 -20.02 -9.65 -0.29
CA LEU A 101 -19.87 -8.76 0.87
C LEU A 101 -21.15 -7.94 1.02
N LYS A 102 -22.16 -8.49 1.72
CA LYS A 102 -23.56 -8.02 1.70
C LYS A 102 -23.81 -6.71 2.43
N HIS A 103 -22.94 -6.32 3.38
CA HIS A 103 -23.17 -5.16 4.25
C HIS A 103 -21.85 -4.54 4.69
N VAL A 104 -21.90 -3.35 5.25
CA VAL A 104 -20.76 -2.68 5.88
C VAL A 104 -20.10 -3.60 6.91
N GLY A 105 -18.79 -3.77 6.84
CA GLY A 105 -18.01 -4.65 7.71
C GLY A 105 -17.91 -6.10 7.23
N ALA A 106 -18.72 -6.51 6.24
CA ALA A 106 -18.55 -7.83 5.64
C ALA A 106 -17.16 -7.94 4.98
N SER A 107 -16.50 -9.08 5.15
CA SER A 107 -15.16 -9.26 4.61
C SER A 107 -14.90 -10.69 4.14
N VAL A 108 -13.93 -10.84 3.25
CA VAL A 108 -13.40 -12.12 2.79
C VAL A 108 -11.89 -12.08 2.74
N LYS A 109 -11.25 -13.10 3.30
CA LYS A 109 -9.80 -13.31 3.21
C LYS A 109 -9.49 -14.14 1.98
N VAL A 110 -8.51 -13.67 1.18
CA VAL A 110 -7.99 -14.39 0.02
C VAL A 110 -6.55 -14.77 0.29
N THR A 111 -6.22 -16.06 0.16
CA THR A 111 -4.87 -16.58 0.38
C THR A 111 -4.23 -17.00 -0.94
N PHE A 112 -2.96 -16.62 -1.13
CA PHE A 112 -2.19 -16.82 -2.36
C PHE A 112 -1.15 -17.91 -2.17
N SER A 113 -1.47 -19.15 -2.52
CA SER A 113 -0.58 -20.31 -2.36
C SER A 113 0.47 -20.45 -3.46
N LYS A 114 0.27 -19.81 -4.61
CA LYS A 114 1.16 -19.87 -5.78
C LYS A 114 1.72 -18.49 -6.09
N SER A 115 2.98 -18.45 -6.55
CA SER A 115 3.54 -17.23 -7.14
C SER A 115 2.83 -16.86 -8.44
N GLY A 116 2.77 -15.57 -8.75
CA GLY A 116 2.12 -15.08 -9.96
C GLY A 116 1.49 -13.69 -9.79
N THR A 117 0.84 -13.23 -10.84
CA THR A 117 0.08 -11.96 -10.83
C THR A 117 -1.41 -12.28 -10.82
N TYR A 118 -2.10 -11.73 -9.85
CA TYR A 118 -3.53 -11.89 -9.65
C TYR A 118 -4.22 -10.56 -9.86
N GLN A 119 -5.40 -10.57 -10.44
CA GLN A 119 -6.22 -9.37 -10.61
C GLN A 119 -7.61 -9.61 -10.06
N PHE A 120 -8.11 -8.61 -9.32
CA PHE A 120 -9.45 -8.61 -8.74
C PHE A 120 -10.21 -7.37 -9.18
N THR A 121 -11.53 -7.53 -9.24
CA THR A 121 -12.52 -6.46 -9.39
C THR A 121 -13.72 -6.75 -8.50
N THR A 122 -14.65 -5.82 -8.44
CA THR A 122 -15.96 -6.06 -7.80
C THR A 122 -17.09 -5.75 -8.77
N LYS A 123 -18.23 -6.39 -8.53
CA LYS A 123 -19.51 -5.98 -9.08
C LYS A 123 -20.40 -5.51 -7.93
N ALA A 124 -21.12 -4.42 -8.14
CA ALA A 124 -22.16 -3.94 -7.24
C ALA A 124 -23.49 -4.67 -7.48
N GLY A 125 -24.41 -4.45 -6.58
CA GLY A 125 -25.60 -5.21 -6.31
C GLY A 125 -26.44 -5.75 -7.45
N GLU A 126 -26.76 -4.97 -8.48
CA GLU A 126 -27.73 -5.42 -9.51
C GLU A 126 -27.28 -6.62 -10.35
N ASP A 127 -25.95 -6.85 -10.43
CA ASP A 127 -25.39 -7.95 -11.23
C ASP A 127 -25.57 -9.34 -10.58
N TYR A 128 -25.93 -9.38 -9.30
CA TYR A 128 -26.07 -10.66 -8.58
C TYR A 128 -27.20 -10.67 -7.53
N MET A 129 -27.89 -9.55 -7.35
CA MET A 129 -29.03 -9.42 -6.46
C MET A 129 -30.23 -8.87 -7.24
N SER A 130 -31.27 -9.65 -7.35
CA SER A 130 -32.51 -9.22 -8.03
C SER A 130 -33.12 -8.00 -7.32
N GLY A 131 -33.49 -7.00 -8.10
CA GLY A 131 -34.14 -5.77 -7.59
C GLY A 131 -33.20 -4.70 -7.05
N VAL A 132 -31.88 -4.95 -6.97
CA VAL A 132 -30.89 -3.95 -6.59
C VAL A 132 -30.32 -3.31 -7.86
N LYS A 133 -30.54 -2.02 -8.02
CA LYS A 133 -29.99 -1.23 -9.14
C LYS A 133 -28.82 -0.42 -8.68
N THR A 134 -27.74 -0.43 -9.45
CA THR A 134 -26.61 0.50 -9.28
C THR A 134 -27.04 1.89 -9.71
N VAL A 135 -26.80 2.90 -8.92
CA VAL A 135 -27.03 4.30 -9.27
C VAL A 135 -25.71 4.93 -9.66
N GLY A 136 -25.54 5.25 -10.95
CA GLY A 136 -24.31 5.82 -11.52
C GLY A 136 -23.43 4.82 -12.23
N GLU A 137 -22.27 5.26 -12.72
CA GLU A 137 -21.29 4.39 -13.35
C GLU A 137 -20.45 3.68 -12.29
N ASP A 138 -20.38 2.35 -12.35
CA ASP A 138 -19.40 1.59 -11.59
C ASP A 138 -18.01 1.88 -12.12
N ASN A 139 -17.17 2.45 -11.31
CA ASN A 139 -15.76 2.53 -11.64
C ASN A 139 -15.22 1.11 -11.82
N ALA A 140 -14.55 0.86 -12.94
CA ALA A 140 -13.86 -0.40 -13.17
C ALA A 140 -12.73 -0.55 -12.13
N LEU A 141 -13.06 -1.15 -10.99
CA LEU A 141 -12.10 -1.37 -9.92
C LEU A 141 -11.09 -2.43 -10.34
N ARG A 142 -9.81 -2.14 -10.15
CA ARG A 142 -8.73 -3.06 -10.43
C ARG A 142 -7.73 -3.11 -9.29
N PHE A 143 -7.58 -4.29 -8.70
CA PHE A 143 -6.57 -4.55 -7.71
C PHE A 143 -5.62 -5.65 -8.19
N ILE A 144 -4.33 -5.33 -8.27
CA ILE A 144 -3.29 -6.25 -8.72
C ILE A 144 -2.46 -6.70 -7.52
N VAL A 145 -2.30 -8.02 -7.36
CA VAL A 145 -1.41 -8.64 -6.37
C VAL A 145 -0.31 -9.39 -7.10
N LYS A 146 0.93 -9.00 -6.88
CA LYS A 146 2.11 -9.75 -7.33
C LYS A 146 2.63 -10.59 -6.19
N VAL A 147 2.66 -11.91 -6.37
CA VAL A 147 3.10 -12.87 -5.35
C VAL A 147 4.41 -13.51 -5.80
N SER A 148 5.43 -13.42 -4.98
CA SER A 148 6.76 -13.99 -5.21
C SER A 148 7.20 -14.92 -4.09
#